data_a73ca6c5d9c62b8f1f20b65b486a06be
#
_entry.id   a73ca6c5d9c62b8f1f20b65b486a06be
#
_cell.length_a   1.000
_cell.length_b   1.000
_cell.length_c   1.000
_cell.angle_alpha   90.00
_cell.angle_beta   90.00
_cell.angle_gamma   90.00
#
_symmetry.space_group_name_H-M   'P 1'
#
loop_
_entity.id
_entity.type
_entity.pdbx_description
1 polymer ?
#
loop_
_entity_poly.entity_id
_entity_poly.type
_entity_poly.pdbx_seq_one_letter_code
_entity_poly.pdbx_strand_id
1 'polypeptide(L)'
;MSVPVSEIRIAVHSFAVCVDNVNEWMRASRLRLNPTKSQVTQLTWFGSGQQLKHVDINYIPLLSTPVQVVESARDLGVIIDSQLTLSAHVAALCRAGYYQLRQLRPLVQSMTVEAARTAAAVFIFCRLDYCNSLLYGLPDTLLRKL
;
A
#
# COMPACT_ATOMS: atom_id res chain seq x y z
N MET A 1 7.37 3.59 14.96
CA MET A 1 7.70 3.09 16.32
C MET A 1 8.16 1.66 16.17
N SER A 2 9.38 1.34 16.55
CA SER A 2 9.89 -0.04 16.56
C SER A 2 9.60 -0.64 17.92
N VAL A 3 8.94 -1.79 17.95
CA VAL A 3 8.52 -2.46 19.19
C VAL A 3 9.08 -3.87 19.20
N PRO A 4 9.73 -4.31 20.29
CA PRO A 4 10.15 -5.69 20.43
C PRO A 4 8.93 -6.62 20.48
N VAL A 5 9.05 -7.84 19.98
CA VAL A 5 7.94 -8.81 19.90
C VAL A 5 7.33 -9.09 21.28
N SER A 6 8.16 -9.04 22.34
CA SER A 6 7.70 -9.22 23.73
C SER A 6 6.72 -8.14 24.21
N GLU A 7 6.76 -6.95 23.65
CA GLU A 7 5.96 -5.79 24.05
C GLU A 7 4.80 -5.49 23.09
N ILE A 8 4.55 -6.37 22.15
CA ILE A 8 3.60 -6.12 21.07
C ILE A 8 2.17 -5.88 21.59
N ARG A 9 1.77 -6.57 22.67
CA ARG A 9 0.44 -6.39 23.29
C ARG A 9 0.31 -5.00 23.94
N ILE A 10 1.38 -4.50 24.55
CA ILE A 10 1.42 -3.16 25.14
C ILE A 10 1.32 -2.12 24.02
N ALA A 11 2.05 -2.33 22.92
CA ALA A 11 2.00 -1.44 21.77
C ALA A 11 0.61 -1.39 21.11
N VAL A 12 -0.06 -2.54 20.98
CA VAL A 12 -1.44 -2.61 20.47
C VAL A 12 -2.40 -1.85 21.37
N HIS A 13 -2.29 -2.01 22.69
CA HIS A 13 -3.13 -1.25 23.63
C HIS A 13 -2.87 0.25 23.54
N SER A 14 -1.61 0.67 23.52
CA SER A 14 -1.23 2.09 23.38
C SER A 14 -1.71 2.67 22.05
N PHE A 15 -1.65 1.90 20.97
CA PHE A 15 -2.17 2.32 19.67
C PHE A 15 -3.69 2.50 19.69
N ALA A 16 -4.43 1.56 20.29
CA ALA A 16 -5.88 1.66 20.42
C ALA A 16 -6.28 2.93 21.20
N VAL A 17 -5.62 3.17 22.35
CA VAL A 17 -5.84 4.39 23.16
C VAL A 17 -5.54 5.66 22.34
N CYS A 18 -4.47 5.65 21.55
CA CYS A 18 -4.13 6.79 20.69
C CYS A 18 -5.23 7.08 19.66
N VAL A 19 -5.78 6.03 19.04
CA VAL A 19 -6.88 6.17 18.06
C VAL A 19 -8.15 6.68 18.74
N ASP A 20 -8.46 6.23 19.95
CA ASP A 20 -9.60 6.71 20.73
C ASP A 20 -9.45 8.21 21.05
N ASN A 21 -8.27 8.65 21.50
CA ASN A 21 -7.98 10.05 21.77
C ASN A 21 -8.11 10.93 20.51
N VAL A 22 -7.62 10.45 19.36
CA VAL A 22 -7.78 11.16 18.09
C VAL A 22 -9.25 11.27 17.72
N ASN A 23 -10.02 10.22 17.90
CA ASN A 23 -11.45 10.23 17.62
C ASN A 23 -12.21 11.22 18.53
N GLU A 24 -11.88 11.27 19.82
CA GLU A 24 -12.44 12.25 20.75
C GLU A 24 -12.09 13.69 20.36
N TRP A 25 -10.83 13.96 20.01
CA TRP A 25 -10.40 15.26 19.52
C TRP A 25 -11.15 15.68 18.25
N MET A 26 -11.32 14.75 17.30
CA MET A 26 -12.10 15.02 16.08
C MET A 26 -13.56 15.36 16.41
N ARG A 27 -14.19 14.61 17.33
CA ARG A 27 -15.56 14.89 17.77
C ARG A 27 -15.68 16.26 18.45
N ALA A 28 -14.73 16.61 19.31
CA ALA A 28 -14.67 17.94 19.94
C ALA A 28 -14.51 19.07 18.90
N SER A 29 -13.78 18.81 17.82
CA SER A 29 -13.58 19.72 16.71
C SER A 29 -14.73 19.71 15.68
N ARG A 30 -15.87 19.09 16.00
CA ARG A 30 -17.02 18.89 15.09
C ARG A 30 -16.67 18.14 13.80
N LEU A 31 -15.58 17.39 13.79
CA LEU A 31 -15.18 16.49 12.74
C LEU A 31 -15.68 15.08 13.07
N ARG A 32 -16.03 14.33 12.06
CA ARG A 32 -16.45 12.94 12.24
C ARG A 32 -15.59 12.04 11.36
N LEU A 33 -14.97 11.04 11.97
CA LEU A 33 -14.40 9.94 11.22
C LEU A 33 -15.53 9.31 10.42
N ASN A 34 -15.38 9.27 9.10
CA ASN A 34 -16.36 8.62 8.25
C ASN A 34 -16.17 7.10 8.35
N PRO A 35 -17.07 6.35 9.02
CA PRO A 35 -16.87 4.92 9.24
C PRO A 35 -16.81 4.11 7.95
N THR A 36 -17.38 4.65 6.85
CA THR A 36 -17.34 3.97 5.54
C THR A 36 -16.08 4.27 4.73
N LYS A 37 -15.43 5.43 4.97
CA LYS A 37 -14.18 5.83 4.28
C LYS A 37 -12.96 5.81 5.20
N SER A 38 -13.15 5.99 6.51
CA SER A 38 -12.09 5.90 7.54
C SER A 38 -12.03 4.51 8.15
N GLN A 39 -12.51 3.50 7.45
CA GLN A 39 -12.22 2.15 7.87
C GLN A 39 -10.70 1.99 7.71
N VAL A 40 -10.00 1.91 8.84
CA VAL A 40 -8.76 1.19 8.89
C VAL A 40 -9.13 -0.26 8.58
N THR A 41 -9.34 -0.53 7.30
CA THR A 41 -9.80 -1.83 6.84
C THR A 41 -8.68 -2.86 6.91
N GLN A 42 -7.44 -2.38 7.00
CA GLN A 42 -6.26 -3.23 6.94
C GLN A 42 -5.17 -2.67 7.85
N LEU A 43 -4.62 -3.52 8.67
CA LEU A 43 -3.43 -3.29 9.47
C LEU A 43 -2.34 -4.25 9.00
N THR A 44 -1.11 -3.78 8.94
CA THR A 44 0.03 -4.62 8.54
C THR A 44 1.15 -4.46 9.54
N TRP A 45 1.70 -5.57 10.01
CA TRP A 45 2.93 -5.57 10.77
C TRP A 45 4.13 -5.51 9.83
N PHE A 46 5.08 -4.64 10.12
CA PHE A 46 6.32 -4.55 9.37
C PHE A 46 7.46 -5.19 10.17
N GLY A 47 8.20 -6.07 9.53
CA GLY A 47 9.34 -6.73 10.17
C GLY A 47 10.01 -7.78 9.29
N SER A 48 11.08 -8.36 9.80
CA SER A 48 11.70 -9.51 9.14
C SER A 48 10.78 -10.73 9.20
N GLY A 49 10.91 -11.64 8.22
CA GLY A 49 10.09 -12.86 8.19
C GLY A 49 10.23 -13.73 9.46
N GLN A 50 11.35 -13.63 10.18
CA GLN A 50 11.54 -14.31 11.46
C GLN A 50 10.75 -13.63 12.58
N GLN A 51 10.74 -12.30 12.63
CA GLN A 51 9.99 -11.54 13.64
C GLN A 51 8.48 -11.71 13.46
N LEU A 52 8.01 -11.67 12.22
CA LEU A 52 6.59 -11.80 11.91
C LEU A 52 6.00 -13.18 12.29
N LYS A 53 6.80 -14.25 12.29
CA LYS A 53 6.37 -15.58 12.73
C LYS A 53 6.02 -15.67 14.22
N HIS A 54 6.52 -14.73 15.02
CA HIS A 54 6.26 -14.67 16.46
C HIS A 54 5.10 -13.73 16.82
N VAL A 55 4.42 -13.16 15.83
CA VAL A 55 3.29 -12.25 16.05
C VAL A 55 1.99 -13.00 15.86
N ASP A 56 1.35 -13.38 16.97
CA ASP A 56 0.08 -14.13 16.96
C ASP A 56 -1.17 -13.23 16.98
N ILE A 57 -1.03 -11.93 16.67
CA ILE A 57 -2.12 -10.97 16.73
C ILE A 57 -2.69 -10.79 15.31
N ASN A 58 -3.85 -11.38 15.09
CA ASN A 58 -4.56 -11.34 13.81
C ASN A 58 -5.64 -10.24 13.76
N TYR A 59 -6.05 -9.71 14.91
CA TYR A 59 -7.08 -8.68 15.04
C TYR A 59 -6.69 -7.66 16.09
N ILE A 60 -6.95 -6.40 15.79
CA ILE A 60 -6.76 -5.29 16.73
C ILE A 60 -8.11 -4.59 16.90
N PRO A 61 -8.62 -4.46 18.15
CA PRO A 61 -9.85 -3.72 18.41
C PRO A 61 -9.56 -2.21 18.25
N LEU A 62 -10.23 -1.57 17.30
CA LEU A 62 -10.17 -0.13 17.09
C LEU A 62 -11.59 0.44 17.04
N LEU A 63 -11.88 1.44 17.87
CA LEU A 63 -13.17 2.14 17.88
C LEU A 63 -14.39 1.19 17.85
N SER A 64 -14.40 0.17 18.65
CA SER A 64 -15.46 -0.85 18.74
C SER A 64 -15.55 -1.83 17.53
N THR A 65 -14.61 -1.77 16.59
CA THR A 65 -14.57 -2.67 15.43
C THR A 65 -13.25 -3.45 15.42
N PRO A 66 -13.28 -4.79 15.32
CA PRO A 66 -12.05 -5.56 15.15
C PRO A 66 -11.51 -5.35 13.74
N VAL A 67 -10.28 -4.84 13.65
CA VAL A 67 -9.56 -4.67 12.39
C VAL A 67 -8.64 -5.86 12.16
N GLN A 68 -8.77 -6.48 11.00
CA GLN A 68 -7.94 -7.63 10.63
C GLN A 68 -6.53 -7.18 10.25
N VAL A 69 -5.54 -7.91 10.73
CA VAL A 69 -4.15 -7.75 10.28
C VAL A 69 -3.97 -8.52 8.98
N VAL A 70 -3.40 -7.88 7.98
CA VAL A 70 -3.16 -8.44 6.65
C VAL A 70 -1.67 -8.42 6.31
N GLU A 71 -1.25 -9.34 5.46
CA GLU A 71 0.15 -9.40 5.01
C GLU A 71 0.55 -8.26 4.08
N SER A 72 -0.42 -7.71 3.35
CA SER A 72 -0.21 -6.56 2.47
C SER A 72 -1.40 -5.63 2.50
N ALA A 73 -1.14 -4.34 2.51
CA ALA A 73 -2.16 -3.30 2.50
C ALA A 73 -1.92 -2.35 1.33
N ARG A 74 -3.02 -1.77 0.82
CA ARG A 74 -2.95 -0.73 -0.20
C ARG A 74 -3.11 0.63 0.46
N ASP A 75 -2.09 1.47 0.34
CA ASP A 75 -2.10 2.84 0.82
C ASP A 75 -1.75 3.80 -0.31
N LEU A 76 -2.58 4.82 -0.53
CA LEU A 76 -2.42 5.83 -1.59
C LEU A 76 -2.06 5.24 -2.97
N GLY A 77 -2.58 4.07 -3.28
CA GLY A 77 -2.31 3.38 -4.56
C GLY A 77 -1.10 2.46 -4.56
N VAL A 78 -0.25 2.52 -3.53
CA VAL A 78 0.91 1.63 -3.36
C VAL A 78 0.49 0.38 -2.58
N ILE A 79 0.96 -0.79 -3.01
CA ILE A 79 0.79 -2.04 -2.27
C ILE A 79 2.05 -2.24 -1.44
N ILE A 80 1.88 -2.18 -0.12
CA ILE A 80 2.97 -2.34 0.85
C ILE A 80 2.79 -3.70 1.51
N ASP A 81 3.80 -4.55 1.42
CA ASP A 81 3.84 -5.85 2.08
C ASP A 81 4.54 -5.77 3.45
N SER A 82 4.27 -6.73 4.31
CA SER A 82 4.80 -6.80 5.67
C SER A 82 6.33 -6.80 5.76
N GLN A 83 7.02 -7.24 4.72
CA GLN A 83 8.48 -7.27 4.64
C GLN A 83 9.08 -6.10 3.83
N LEU A 84 8.24 -5.17 3.35
CA LEU A 84 8.64 -4.02 2.53
C LEU A 84 9.42 -4.40 1.26
N THR A 85 9.12 -5.57 0.68
CA THR A 85 9.78 -6.03 -0.55
C THR A 85 9.27 -5.32 -1.79
N LEU A 86 8.06 -4.74 -1.73
CA LEU A 86 7.34 -4.11 -2.83
C LEU A 86 7.13 -5.02 -4.05
N SER A 87 7.36 -6.32 -3.91
CA SER A 87 7.24 -7.27 -5.03
C SER A 87 5.81 -7.34 -5.57
N ALA A 88 4.81 -7.30 -4.70
CA ALA A 88 3.39 -7.27 -5.08
C ALA A 88 3.03 -5.96 -5.79
N HIS A 89 3.62 -4.82 -5.37
CA HIS A 89 3.43 -3.53 -6.01
C HIS A 89 4.02 -3.51 -7.42
N VAL A 90 5.28 -3.93 -7.59
CA VAL A 90 5.94 -4.04 -8.89
C VAL A 90 5.15 -4.95 -9.83
N ALA A 91 4.70 -6.11 -9.35
CA ALA A 91 3.86 -7.00 -10.15
C ALA A 91 2.52 -6.37 -10.58
N ALA A 92 1.92 -5.55 -9.71
CA ALA A 92 0.69 -4.82 -10.05
C ALA A 92 0.96 -3.71 -11.07
N LEU A 93 2.07 -2.98 -10.96
CA LEU A 93 2.51 -1.98 -11.95
C LEU A 93 2.73 -2.61 -13.32
N CYS A 94 3.47 -3.71 -13.38
CA CYS A 94 3.71 -4.44 -14.63
C CYS A 94 2.39 -4.87 -15.27
N ARG A 95 1.49 -5.50 -14.51
CA ARG A 95 0.18 -5.93 -15.04
C ARG A 95 -0.63 -4.75 -15.58
N ALA A 96 -0.65 -3.62 -14.85
CA ALA A 96 -1.35 -2.42 -15.29
C ALA A 96 -0.72 -1.83 -16.56
N GLY A 97 0.62 -1.76 -16.63
CA GLY A 97 1.34 -1.30 -17.82
C GLY A 97 1.06 -2.16 -19.05
N TYR A 98 1.21 -3.48 -18.92
CA TYR A 98 0.90 -4.42 -20.01
C TYR A 98 -0.57 -4.36 -20.45
N TYR A 99 -1.50 -4.19 -19.51
CA TYR A 99 -2.91 -4.00 -19.84
C TYR A 99 -3.13 -2.75 -20.68
N GLN A 100 -2.54 -1.62 -20.31
CA GLN A 100 -2.64 -0.36 -21.04
C GLN A 100 -2.02 -0.47 -22.44
N LEU A 101 -0.82 -1.05 -22.55
CA LEU A 101 -0.17 -1.27 -23.84
C LEU A 101 -1.01 -2.17 -24.76
N ARG A 102 -1.66 -3.18 -24.20
CA ARG A 102 -2.56 -4.05 -24.97
C ARG A 102 -3.79 -3.31 -25.47
N GLN A 103 -4.36 -2.40 -24.67
CA GLN A 103 -5.47 -1.54 -25.08
C GLN A 103 -5.05 -0.53 -26.15
N LEU A 104 -3.82 -0.03 -26.09
CA LEU A 104 -3.29 0.91 -27.08
C LEU A 104 -3.02 0.26 -28.44
N ARG A 105 -2.66 -1.03 -28.45
CA ARG A 105 -2.25 -1.77 -29.65
C ARG A 105 -3.20 -1.64 -30.84
N PRO A 106 -4.53 -1.82 -30.73
CA PRO A 106 -5.44 -1.65 -31.85
C PRO A 106 -5.53 -0.20 -32.36
N LEU A 107 -5.32 0.78 -31.46
CA LEU A 107 -5.41 2.21 -31.77
C LEU A 107 -4.18 2.72 -32.54
N VAL A 108 -3.03 2.07 -32.34
CA VAL A 108 -1.76 2.46 -33.01
C VAL A 108 -1.87 2.45 -34.53
N GLN A 109 -2.70 1.57 -35.09
CA GLN A 109 -2.90 1.50 -36.57
C GLN A 109 -3.53 2.76 -37.15
N SER A 110 -4.27 3.54 -36.35
CA SER A 110 -4.91 4.80 -36.76
C SER A 110 -4.13 6.05 -36.32
N MET A 111 -2.99 5.87 -35.66
CA MET A 111 -2.16 6.96 -35.16
C MET A 111 -0.90 7.15 -35.99
N THR A 112 -0.37 8.38 -35.97
CA THR A 112 1.00 8.61 -36.45
C THR A 112 1.99 7.94 -35.49
N VAL A 113 3.18 7.58 -35.98
CA VAL A 113 4.23 6.94 -35.17
C VAL A 113 4.60 7.81 -33.95
N GLU A 114 4.63 9.14 -34.14
CA GLU A 114 4.92 10.08 -33.03
C GLU A 114 3.81 10.09 -32.00
N ALA A 115 2.55 10.12 -32.41
CA ALA A 115 1.41 10.07 -31.49
C ALA A 115 1.38 8.75 -30.72
N ALA A 116 1.65 7.63 -31.36
CA ALA A 116 1.72 6.32 -30.73
C ALA A 116 2.85 6.24 -29.70
N ARG A 117 4.05 6.77 -30.03
CA ARG A 117 5.18 6.84 -29.08
C ARG A 117 4.86 7.74 -27.88
N THR A 118 4.29 8.91 -28.12
CA THR A 118 3.91 9.86 -27.08
C THR A 118 2.86 9.24 -26.16
N ALA A 119 1.82 8.62 -26.70
CA ALA A 119 0.79 7.95 -25.92
C ALA A 119 1.39 6.82 -25.05
N ALA A 120 2.21 5.94 -25.62
CA ALA A 120 2.86 4.86 -24.89
C ALA A 120 3.76 5.42 -23.77
N ALA A 121 4.57 6.43 -24.06
CA ALA A 121 5.44 7.08 -23.10
C ALA A 121 4.64 7.69 -21.92
N VAL A 122 3.58 8.44 -22.20
CA VAL A 122 2.73 9.03 -21.16
C VAL A 122 2.10 7.96 -20.29
N PHE A 123 1.55 6.89 -20.86
CA PHE A 123 0.93 5.80 -20.09
C PHE A 123 1.93 5.09 -19.18
N ILE A 124 3.16 4.88 -19.64
CA ILE A 124 4.21 4.23 -18.85
C ILE A 124 4.74 5.18 -17.79
N PHE A 125 5.13 6.40 -18.17
CA PHE A 125 5.73 7.36 -17.23
C PHE A 125 4.77 7.75 -16.12
N CYS A 126 3.51 8.05 -16.40
CA CYS A 126 2.52 8.35 -15.35
C CYS A 126 2.37 7.24 -14.30
N ARG A 127 2.67 6.00 -14.66
CA ARG A 127 2.59 4.87 -13.72
C ARG A 127 3.90 4.63 -12.97
N LEU A 128 5.04 4.82 -13.62
CA LEU A 128 6.35 4.63 -13.02
C LEU A 128 6.77 5.82 -12.16
N ASP A 129 6.41 7.05 -12.55
CA ASP A 129 6.74 8.25 -11.79
C ASP A 129 5.94 8.34 -10.48
N TYR A 130 4.74 7.76 -10.45
CA TYR A 130 3.97 7.76 -9.23
C TYR A 130 4.67 6.91 -8.15
N CYS A 131 5.12 7.59 -7.11
CA CYS A 131 5.88 6.97 -6.00
C CYS A 131 7.19 6.27 -6.43
N ASN A 132 7.84 6.74 -7.51
CA ASN A 132 9.09 6.15 -8.01
C ASN A 132 10.21 6.10 -6.97
N SER A 133 10.22 7.02 -5.99
CA SER A 133 11.17 7.02 -4.87
C SER A 133 11.13 5.72 -4.05
N LEU A 134 9.99 5.03 -4.01
CA LEU A 134 9.85 3.73 -3.35
C LEU A 134 10.54 2.59 -4.13
N LEU A 135 10.79 2.80 -5.42
CA LEU A 135 11.49 1.83 -6.27
C LEU A 135 13.02 1.92 -6.10
N TYR A 136 13.50 2.98 -5.43
CA TYR A 136 14.93 3.14 -5.15
C TYR A 136 15.42 2.07 -4.18
N GLY A 137 16.53 1.42 -4.52
CA GLY A 137 17.12 0.36 -3.68
C GLY A 137 16.46 -1.02 -3.79
N LEU A 138 15.48 -1.19 -4.71
CA LEU A 138 14.94 -2.51 -4.99
C LEU A 138 15.99 -3.40 -5.67
N PRO A 139 15.93 -4.73 -5.44
CA PRO A 139 16.78 -5.68 -6.12
C PRO A 139 16.62 -5.62 -7.65
N ASP A 140 17.74 -5.75 -8.38
CA ASP A 140 17.73 -5.76 -9.86
C ASP A 140 16.76 -6.77 -10.47
N THR A 141 16.53 -7.90 -9.78
CA THR A 141 15.58 -8.92 -10.19
C THR A 141 14.13 -8.42 -10.25
N LEU A 142 13.80 -7.41 -9.44
CA LEU A 142 12.49 -6.77 -9.48
C LEU A 142 12.46 -5.61 -10.48
N LEU A 143 13.53 -4.80 -10.55
CA LEU A 143 13.62 -3.68 -11.48
C LEU A 143 13.59 -4.12 -12.95
N ARG A 144 14.18 -5.29 -13.26
CA ARG A 144 14.13 -5.86 -14.63
C ARG A 144 12.74 -6.27 -15.10
N LYS A 145 11.74 -6.29 -14.23
CA LYS A 145 10.34 -6.60 -14.58
C LYS A 145 9.56 -5.36 -15.01
N LEU A 146 10.05 -4.17 -14.62
CA LEU A 146 9.50 -2.87 -15.02
C LEU A 146 10.01 -2.48 -16.41
#